data_8855cb0e5929fcef05e4433876538f88
#
_entry.id   8855cb0e5929fcef05e4433876538f88
#
_cell.length_a   1.000
_cell.length_b   1.000
_cell.length_c   1.000
_cell.angle_alpha   90.00
_cell.angle_beta   90.00
_cell.angle_gamma   90.00
#
_symmetry.space_group_name_H-M   'P 1'
#
loop_
_entity.id
_entity.type
_entity.pdbx_description
1 polymer ?
#
loop_
_entity_poly.entity_id
_entity_poly.type
_entity_poly.pdbx_seq_one_letter_code
_entity_poly.pdbx_strand_id
1 'polypeptide(L)'
;MAHIMKRSHYAEMFGPTTGDKVRLGDTSLVLEVERDHTAYGDECKFGGGKVLREGMGQAAGVGAADALDCVITNALVVDYTGIFKADIGIKNGLIAGIGKAGNPDVMAGVSPSMIVGVTTEVIAGEGLILTAGGLDTHIHFICPQQAYEAISAGLTTMVGGGTGPATGTCATTCTPSPFYFKAMLQAVDSLPLNFGFTGKGNTALPAGLPEQILAGAIGLKLHEDWGTTPAAIDCCLRVADEHDVQVTIHTDTLNESGFVEATIAAIKGRTIHTYHSEGAGGGHAPDIIRICGEPNVLPSSTNPTRPYTINTIDEHLDMLMVCHHLDPNLPEDVAFAESRIRGETIAAEDILHDLGAISMMSSDSQAMGRIGEVITRTWQTADKMKRQRGPLPGERGDNDNLRIKRYISKCTINPALAHGMAQFIGSVEVGKLADLVLWRPAFFGAKPEMVIKGGVIAWSQMGDPNASIPTPQPVIMRPMFGAFGRAPGGNSIAFVSQLCKQQGTAEAYGLTKRIEAVHGCRSIGKKDLKWNNATPKITVDPETYEVTADGESLTCEPARVLPLAQRYFLF
;
A
#
# COMPACT_ATOMS: atom_id res chain seq x y z
N MET A 1 -32.06 24.53 26.71
CA MET A 1 -32.05 25.24 25.40
C MET A 1 -30.98 24.57 24.55
N ALA A 2 -31.28 24.22 23.31
CA ALA A 2 -30.29 23.68 22.39
C ALA A 2 -29.25 24.78 22.07
N HIS A 3 -27.96 24.45 22.14
CA HIS A 3 -26.90 25.35 21.71
C HIS A 3 -26.85 25.36 20.18
N ILE A 4 -26.80 26.55 19.59
CA ILE A 4 -26.66 26.70 18.14
C ILE A 4 -25.22 27.09 17.83
N MET A 5 -24.55 26.25 17.05
CA MET A 5 -23.17 26.45 16.63
C MET A 5 -23.08 26.58 15.11
N LYS A 6 -22.19 27.45 14.60
CA LYS A 6 -21.89 27.48 13.16
C LYS A 6 -21.17 26.19 12.75
N ARG A 7 -21.50 25.67 11.56
CA ARG A 7 -20.91 24.42 11.02
C ARG A 7 -19.39 24.49 10.93
N SER A 8 -18.83 25.64 10.56
CA SER A 8 -17.37 25.85 10.54
C SER A 8 -16.72 25.72 11.91
N HIS A 9 -17.36 26.27 12.96
CA HIS A 9 -16.85 26.15 14.33
C HIS A 9 -16.94 24.69 14.83
N TYR A 10 -17.99 23.96 14.43
CA TYR A 10 -18.09 22.53 14.72
C TYR A 10 -16.93 21.76 14.08
N ALA A 11 -16.67 21.98 12.79
CA ALA A 11 -15.58 21.33 12.07
C ALA A 11 -14.19 21.67 12.63
N GLU A 12 -13.96 22.89 13.11
CA GLU A 12 -12.71 23.28 13.79
C GLU A 12 -12.54 22.56 15.14
N MET A 13 -13.63 22.29 15.86
CA MET A 13 -13.58 21.63 17.16
C MET A 13 -13.53 20.12 17.09
N PHE A 14 -14.26 19.50 16.17
CA PHE A 14 -14.53 18.06 16.12
C PHE A 14 -14.24 17.43 14.76
N GLY A 15 -13.65 18.18 13.83
CA GLY A 15 -13.45 17.74 12.45
C GLY A 15 -14.70 17.84 11.57
N PRO A 16 -14.55 17.63 10.26
CA PRO A 16 -15.63 17.70 9.29
C PRO A 16 -16.70 16.64 9.56
N THR A 17 -17.97 16.96 9.26
CA THR A 17 -19.11 16.07 9.46
C THR A 17 -19.84 15.79 8.15
N THR A 18 -20.86 14.94 8.16
CA THR A 18 -21.60 14.49 6.96
C THR A 18 -21.94 15.64 6.02
N GLY A 19 -21.54 15.51 4.75
CA GLY A 19 -21.71 16.51 3.69
C GLY A 19 -20.66 17.63 3.68
N ASP A 20 -19.72 17.67 4.64
CA ASP A 20 -18.57 18.57 4.56
C ASP A 20 -17.58 18.06 3.50
N LYS A 21 -16.93 19.00 2.82
CA LYS A 21 -15.94 18.71 1.78
C LYS A 21 -14.54 19.04 2.27
N VAL A 22 -13.59 18.15 1.97
CA VAL A 22 -12.17 18.32 2.33
C VAL A 22 -11.32 18.10 1.10
N ARG A 23 -10.45 19.06 0.81
CA ARG A 23 -9.46 18.95 -0.25
C ARG A 23 -8.27 18.11 0.22
N LEU A 24 -7.77 17.22 -0.64
CA LEU A 24 -6.62 16.37 -0.37
C LEU A 24 -5.31 17.06 -0.81
N GLY A 25 -4.54 17.54 0.15
CA GLY A 25 -3.30 18.27 -0.11
C GLY A 25 -3.52 19.48 -1.01
N ASP A 26 -2.58 19.72 -1.92
CA ASP A 26 -2.67 20.73 -2.99
C ASP A 26 -3.18 20.14 -4.32
N THR A 27 -3.76 18.92 -4.29
CA THR A 27 -4.42 18.31 -5.44
C THR A 27 -5.74 19.00 -5.79
N SER A 28 -6.33 18.66 -6.91
CA SER A 28 -7.71 19.03 -7.26
C SER A 28 -8.77 18.11 -6.65
N LEU A 29 -8.36 17.04 -5.97
CA LEU A 29 -9.25 16.04 -5.39
C LEU A 29 -9.97 16.59 -4.16
N VAL A 30 -11.29 16.38 -4.12
CA VAL A 30 -12.16 16.79 -3.01
C VAL A 30 -12.98 15.59 -2.56
N LEU A 31 -12.82 15.19 -1.31
CA LEU A 31 -13.74 14.23 -0.69
C LEU A 31 -14.95 14.93 -0.08
N GLU A 32 -16.02 14.18 0.07
CA GLU A 32 -17.19 14.55 0.87
C GLU A 32 -17.42 13.48 1.94
N VAL A 33 -17.67 13.92 3.18
CA VAL A 33 -17.95 13.02 4.30
C VAL A 33 -19.31 12.36 4.09
N GLU A 34 -19.33 11.05 3.85
CA GLU A 34 -20.54 10.28 3.54
C GLU A 34 -21.44 10.10 4.77
N ARG A 35 -20.83 9.94 5.96
CA ARG A 35 -21.53 9.76 7.23
C ARG A 35 -20.66 10.13 8.42
N ASP A 36 -21.31 10.39 9.55
CA ASP A 36 -20.68 10.67 10.83
C ASP A 36 -21.25 9.70 11.87
N HIS A 37 -20.38 8.97 12.54
CA HIS A 37 -20.74 7.99 13.56
C HIS A 37 -20.82 8.58 14.97
N THR A 38 -20.44 9.85 15.14
CA THR A 38 -20.49 10.53 16.44
C THR A 38 -21.90 11.03 16.76
N ALA A 39 -22.21 11.28 18.02
CA ALA A 39 -23.45 11.90 18.46
C ALA A 39 -23.19 13.39 18.74
N TYR A 40 -23.89 14.28 18.01
CA TYR A 40 -23.71 15.73 18.17
C TYR A 40 -24.04 16.19 19.58
N GLY A 41 -23.09 16.89 20.21
CA GLY A 41 -23.17 17.38 21.58
C GLY A 41 -22.60 16.42 22.63
N ASP A 42 -22.24 15.19 22.23
CA ASP A 42 -21.61 14.17 23.07
C ASP A 42 -20.30 13.64 22.45
N GLU A 43 -19.60 14.48 21.69
CA GLU A 43 -18.35 14.09 21.03
C GLU A 43 -17.28 13.70 22.05
N CYS A 44 -16.59 12.61 21.80
CA CYS A 44 -15.42 12.18 22.55
C CYS A 44 -14.24 13.12 22.24
N LYS A 45 -13.74 13.87 23.21
CA LYS A 45 -12.63 14.80 23.03
C LYS A 45 -11.79 14.95 24.28
N PHE A 46 -10.46 14.91 24.13
CA PHE A 46 -9.48 15.12 25.17
C PHE A 46 -9.01 16.58 25.24
N GLY A 47 -8.68 17.05 26.45
CA GLY A 47 -8.09 18.35 26.72
C GLY A 47 -8.63 19.00 27.99
N GLY A 48 -7.98 20.08 28.44
CA GLY A 48 -8.46 20.88 29.56
C GLY A 48 -9.88 21.40 29.33
N GLY A 49 -10.80 21.09 30.23
CA GLY A 49 -12.21 21.47 30.09
C GLY A 49 -13.01 20.68 29.04
N LYS A 50 -12.42 19.62 28.44
CA LYS A 50 -13.10 18.74 27.46
C LYS A 50 -13.74 17.54 28.17
N VAL A 51 -14.47 16.72 27.40
CA VAL A 51 -15.34 15.68 27.96
C VAL A 51 -14.60 14.47 28.53
N LEU A 52 -13.43 14.10 28.00
CA LEU A 52 -12.68 12.93 28.48
C LEU A 52 -12.00 13.22 29.82
N ARG A 53 -12.81 13.15 30.86
CA ARG A 53 -12.43 13.29 32.28
C ARG A 53 -13.18 12.27 33.12
N GLU A 54 -12.65 11.95 34.28
CA GLU A 54 -13.24 11.01 35.23
C GLU A 54 -14.71 11.29 35.52
N GLY A 55 -15.55 10.26 35.39
CA GLY A 55 -17.01 10.33 35.61
C GLY A 55 -17.79 11.09 34.54
N MET A 56 -17.09 11.57 33.50
CA MET A 56 -17.69 12.20 32.31
C MET A 56 -17.50 11.27 31.10
N GLY A 57 -16.69 11.66 30.12
CA GLY A 57 -16.39 10.82 28.97
C GLY A 57 -15.45 9.64 29.27
N GLN A 58 -14.71 9.69 30.39
CA GLN A 58 -14.01 8.54 30.94
C GLN A 58 -14.91 7.83 31.96
N ALA A 59 -15.17 6.55 31.76
CA ALA A 59 -15.99 5.75 32.66
C ALA A 59 -15.27 5.44 33.97
N ALA A 60 -15.94 5.69 35.09
CA ALA A 60 -15.42 5.42 36.43
C ALA A 60 -15.39 3.92 36.73
N GLY A 61 -14.31 3.44 37.32
CA GLY A 61 -14.21 2.04 37.78
C GLY A 61 -14.06 0.99 36.67
N VAL A 62 -13.86 1.40 35.41
CA VAL A 62 -13.62 0.50 34.28
C VAL A 62 -12.12 0.28 34.12
N GLY A 63 -11.71 -0.97 34.26
CA GLY A 63 -10.30 -1.38 34.13
C GLY A 63 -9.94 -1.85 32.72
N ALA A 64 -8.67 -2.26 32.57
CA ALA A 64 -8.10 -2.66 31.29
C ALA A 64 -8.79 -3.88 30.62
N ALA A 65 -9.57 -4.68 31.33
CA ALA A 65 -10.31 -5.78 30.72
C ALA A 65 -11.41 -5.27 29.77
N ASP A 66 -12.12 -4.23 30.20
CA ASP A 66 -13.34 -3.73 29.53
C ASP A 66 -13.12 -2.42 28.78
N ALA A 67 -12.07 -1.63 29.14
CA ALA A 67 -11.72 -0.39 28.47
C ALA A 67 -10.81 -0.63 27.25
N LEU A 68 -10.83 0.30 26.31
CA LEU A 68 -9.85 0.40 25.22
C LEU A 68 -8.43 0.62 25.76
N ASP A 69 -7.41 0.16 25.02
CA ASP A 69 -6.02 0.54 25.28
C ASP A 69 -5.73 1.93 24.70
N CYS A 70 -6.31 2.24 23.55
CA CYS A 70 -6.19 3.55 22.89
C CYS A 70 -7.47 3.89 22.14
N VAL A 71 -7.79 5.18 22.06
CA VAL A 71 -8.84 5.72 21.19
C VAL A 71 -8.27 6.85 20.33
N ILE A 72 -8.56 6.81 19.02
CA ILE A 72 -8.35 7.94 18.11
C ILE A 72 -9.69 8.63 17.95
N THR A 73 -9.81 9.87 18.42
CA THR A 73 -11.10 10.56 18.49
C THR A 73 -11.43 11.32 17.20
N ASN A 74 -12.68 11.28 16.75
CA ASN A 74 -13.23 12.10 15.66
C ASN A 74 -12.40 12.10 14.36
N ALA A 75 -11.79 11.00 13.99
CA ALA A 75 -10.96 10.90 12.79
C ALA A 75 -11.82 10.84 11.52
N LEU A 76 -11.39 11.53 10.45
CA LEU A 76 -11.96 11.39 9.12
C LEU A 76 -11.34 10.17 8.43
N VAL A 77 -12.02 9.05 8.45
CA VAL A 77 -11.55 7.80 7.82
C VAL A 77 -11.71 7.88 6.32
N VAL A 78 -10.64 7.58 5.59
CA VAL A 78 -10.63 7.38 4.14
C VAL A 78 -10.18 5.94 3.86
N ASP A 79 -11.14 5.10 3.50
CA ASP A 79 -10.92 3.68 3.27
C ASP A 79 -11.74 3.19 2.06
N TYR A 80 -11.43 2.00 1.55
CA TYR A 80 -12.21 1.42 0.45
C TYR A 80 -13.68 1.19 0.83
N THR A 81 -13.98 1.05 2.13
CA THR A 81 -15.32 0.84 2.67
C THR A 81 -16.16 2.11 2.71
N GLY A 82 -15.52 3.28 2.67
CA GLY A 82 -16.20 4.57 2.69
C GLY A 82 -15.32 5.71 3.20
N ILE A 83 -15.93 6.91 3.20
CA ILE A 83 -15.34 8.14 3.72
C ILE A 83 -16.25 8.65 4.83
N PHE A 84 -15.82 8.52 6.09
CA PHE A 84 -16.69 8.78 7.23
C PHE A 84 -15.92 9.28 8.45
N LYS A 85 -16.59 10.01 9.33
CA LYS A 85 -16.04 10.39 10.64
C LYS A 85 -16.42 9.36 11.70
N ALA A 86 -15.44 8.93 12.50
CA ALA A 86 -15.63 8.01 13.62
C ALA A 86 -14.51 8.14 14.66
N ASP A 87 -14.78 7.68 15.86
CA ASP A 87 -13.73 7.28 16.80
C ASP A 87 -13.25 5.88 16.44
N ILE A 88 -11.95 5.63 16.58
CA ILE A 88 -11.33 4.32 16.34
C ILE A 88 -10.80 3.78 17.66
N GLY A 89 -11.39 2.71 18.14
CA GLY A 89 -10.96 2.02 19.36
C GLY A 89 -9.93 0.94 19.06
N ILE A 90 -8.85 0.92 19.86
CA ILE A 90 -7.77 -0.05 19.74
C ILE A 90 -7.67 -0.85 21.03
N LYS A 91 -7.55 -2.18 20.89
CA LYS A 91 -7.37 -3.12 21.99
C LYS A 91 -6.40 -4.22 21.61
N ASN A 92 -5.39 -4.47 22.41
CA ASN A 92 -4.36 -5.50 22.16
C ASN A 92 -3.73 -5.40 20.74
N GLY A 93 -3.52 -4.17 20.27
CA GLY A 93 -2.95 -3.89 18.97
C GLY A 93 -3.90 -4.04 17.78
N LEU A 94 -5.16 -4.42 18.00
CA LEU A 94 -6.17 -4.60 16.97
C LEU A 94 -7.21 -3.48 17.01
N ILE A 95 -7.83 -3.18 15.88
CA ILE A 95 -9.00 -2.31 15.81
C ILE A 95 -10.17 -3.05 16.50
N ALA A 96 -10.56 -2.58 17.68
CA ALA A 96 -11.63 -3.19 18.48
C ALA A 96 -13.00 -2.63 18.14
N GLY A 97 -13.06 -1.40 17.65
CA GLY A 97 -14.32 -0.76 17.29
C GLY A 97 -14.13 0.46 16.40
N ILE A 98 -15.17 0.74 15.62
CA ILE A 98 -15.29 1.92 14.74
C ILE A 98 -16.69 2.48 15.02
N GLY A 99 -16.76 3.70 15.55
CA GLY A 99 -18.06 4.28 15.92
C GLY A 99 -17.90 5.45 16.85
N LYS A 100 -18.59 5.44 17.98
CA LYS A 100 -18.48 6.45 19.03
C LYS A 100 -17.88 5.84 20.29
N ALA A 101 -16.81 6.43 20.79
CA ALA A 101 -16.18 6.07 22.06
C ALA A 101 -16.68 6.93 23.22
N GLY A 102 -16.40 6.53 24.44
CA GLY A 102 -16.66 7.31 25.65
C GLY A 102 -17.16 6.49 26.83
N ASN A 103 -17.94 7.15 27.68
CA ASN A 103 -18.56 6.57 28.86
C ASN A 103 -20.05 6.29 28.59
N PRO A 104 -20.47 5.03 28.51
CA PRO A 104 -21.88 4.68 28.19
C PRO A 104 -22.89 5.12 29.28
N ASP A 105 -22.40 5.39 30.51
CA ASP A 105 -23.30 5.79 31.60
C ASP A 105 -23.85 7.21 31.46
N VAL A 106 -23.10 8.09 30.75
CA VAL A 106 -23.47 9.52 30.65
C VAL A 106 -23.42 10.07 29.24
N MET A 107 -22.92 9.32 28.25
CA MET A 107 -22.84 9.73 26.84
C MET A 107 -23.76 8.89 25.96
N ALA A 108 -24.46 9.56 25.05
CA ALA A 108 -25.35 8.87 24.12
C ALA A 108 -24.55 8.15 23.01
N GLY A 109 -25.02 6.97 22.60
CA GLY A 109 -24.55 6.27 21.41
C GLY A 109 -23.14 5.65 21.51
N VAL A 110 -22.57 5.51 22.70
CA VAL A 110 -21.29 4.83 22.89
C VAL A 110 -21.40 3.37 22.45
N SER A 111 -20.52 2.95 21.55
CA SER A 111 -20.49 1.58 21.07
C SER A 111 -19.97 0.63 22.17
N PRO A 112 -20.52 -0.60 22.32
CA PRO A 112 -20.19 -1.48 23.46
C PRO A 112 -18.70 -1.80 23.62
N SER A 113 -17.95 -1.90 22.48
CA SER A 113 -16.50 -2.15 22.47
C SER A 113 -15.65 -0.88 22.55
N MET A 114 -16.25 0.29 22.80
CA MET A 114 -15.60 1.59 22.67
C MET A 114 -15.56 2.37 23.98
N ILE A 115 -15.52 1.67 25.12
CA ILE A 115 -15.48 2.30 26.44
C ILE A 115 -14.11 2.89 26.72
N VAL A 116 -14.07 4.17 27.08
CA VAL A 116 -12.88 4.89 27.53
C VAL A 116 -12.81 4.78 29.06
N GLY A 117 -11.73 4.18 29.56
CA GLY A 117 -11.46 4.02 30.98
C GLY A 117 -10.16 4.72 31.40
N VAL A 118 -9.78 4.57 32.68
CA VAL A 118 -8.55 5.14 33.21
C VAL A 118 -7.27 4.58 32.54
N THR A 119 -7.38 3.42 31.89
CA THR A 119 -6.27 2.75 31.18
C THR A 119 -6.24 3.05 29.69
N THR A 120 -7.06 3.96 29.19
CA THR A 120 -7.16 4.30 27.78
C THR A 120 -6.30 5.50 27.42
N GLU A 121 -5.36 5.34 26.48
CA GLU A 121 -4.64 6.44 25.84
C GLU A 121 -5.52 7.13 24.80
N VAL A 122 -5.27 8.39 24.53
CA VAL A 122 -6.06 9.20 23.60
C VAL A 122 -5.17 9.84 22.53
N ILE A 123 -5.52 9.62 21.27
CA ILE A 123 -4.94 10.31 20.12
C ILE A 123 -6.02 11.22 19.52
N ALA A 124 -5.72 12.52 19.43
CA ALA A 124 -6.64 13.47 18.82
C ALA A 124 -6.66 13.29 17.29
N GLY A 125 -7.79 12.86 16.76
CA GLY A 125 -8.02 12.69 15.32
C GLY A 125 -8.81 13.84 14.69
N GLU A 126 -9.25 14.82 15.49
CA GLU A 126 -10.05 15.96 15.01
C GLU A 126 -9.31 16.74 13.92
N GLY A 127 -9.94 16.85 12.76
CA GLY A 127 -9.36 17.54 11.61
C GLY A 127 -8.25 16.77 10.90
N LEU A 128 -7.95 15.53 11.30
CA LEU A 128 -7.01 14.64 10.63
C LEU A 128 -7.74 13.60 9.78
N ILE A 129 -7.13 13.25 8.65
CA ILE A 129 -7.54 12.11 7.84
C ILE A 129 -6.83 10.86 8.38
N LEU A 130 -7.57 9.77 8.53
CA LEU A 130 -7.05 8.47 8.94
C LEU A 130 -7.20 7.47 7.80
N THR A 131 -6.10 6.80 7.46
CA THR A 131 -6.07 5.70 6.49
C THR A 131 -5.48 4.44 7.11
N ALA A 132 -5.73 3.29 6.51
CA ALA A 132 -4.87 2.13 6.75
C ALA A 132 -3.44 2.42 6.31
N GLY A 133 -2.48 1.77 6.94
CA GLY A 133 -1.08 1.79 6.48
C GLY A 133 -0.93 1.18 5.10
N GLY A 134 -0.10 1.80 4.27
CA GLY A 134 0.15 1.34 2.92
C GLY A 134 0.98 0.05 2.86
N LEU A 135 0.84 -0.68 1.75
CA LEU A 135 1.60 -1.88 1.43
C LEU A 135 2.35 -1.67 0.11
N ASP A 136 3.62 -2.03 0.09
CA ASP A 136 4.40 -2.14 -1.14
C ASP A 136 4.77 -3.61 -1.39
N THR A 137 4.41 -4.10 -2.56
CA THR A 137 4.53 -5.52 -2.92
C THR A 137 5.60 -5.81 -3.97
N HIS A 138 6.46 -4.82 -4.24
CA HIS A 138 7.56 -4.95 -5.19
C HIS A 138 8.85 -4.35 -4.62
N ILE A 139 9.47 -5.07 -3.69
CA ILE A 139 10.66 -4.62 -2.97
C ILE A 139 11.88 -5.46 -3.36
N HIS A 140 12.95 -4.79 -3.80
CA HIS A 140 14.30 -5.34 -3.82
C HIS A 140 14.94 -5.08 -2.45
N PHE A 141 15.11 -6.12 -1.64
CA PHE A 141 15.71 -5.97 -0.31
C PHE A 141 17.23 -5.84 -0.40
N ILE A 142 17.68 -4.68 -0.92
CA ILE A 142 19.10 -4.34 -1.09
C ILE A 142 19.63 -3.67 0.17
N CYS A 143 18.98 -2.58 0.61
CA CYS A 143 19.41 -1.76 1.73
C CYS A 143 18.31 -1.74 2.83
N PRO A 144 18.61 -2.15 4.08
CA PRO A 144 17.59 -2.19 5.14
C PRO A 144 17.04 -0.82 5.52
N GLN A 145 17.79 0.27 5.29
CA GLN A 145 17.37 1.63 5.60
C GLN A 145 16.14 2.07 4.79
N GLN A 146 15.83 1.44 3.65
CA GLN A 146 14.60 1.69 2.92
C GLN A 146 13.33 1.46 3.77
N ALA A 147 13.40 0.65 4.83
CA ALA A 147 12.32 0.45 5.77
C ALA A 147 11.93 1.77 6.50
N TYR A 148 12.90 2.63 6.78
CA TYR A 148 12.65 3.93 7.41
C TYR A 148 12.02 4.94 6.43
N GLU A 149 12.39 4.86 5.15
CA GLU A 149 11.72 5.62 4.09
C GLU A 149 10.27 5.16 3.88
N ALA A 150 10.04 3.85 3.92
CA ALA A 150 8.71 3.26 3.85
C ALA A 150 7.79 3.80 4.95
N ILE A 151 8.18 3.62 6.21
CA ILE A 151 7.33 4.01 7.34
C ILE A 151 7.14 5.52 7.44
N SER A 152 8.17 6.31 7.12
CA SER A 152 8.08 7.78 7.10
C SER A 152 7.12 8.29 6.02
N ALA A 153 6.86 7.49 4.99
CA ALA A 153 5.92 7.79 3.91
C ALA A 153 4.51 7.22 4.14
N GLY A 154 4.27 6.50 5.25
CA GLY A 154 2.97 5.90 5.57
C GLY A 154 2.79 4.46 5.11
N LEU A 155 3.85 3.80 4.63
CA LEU A 155 3.81 2.36 4.38
C LEU A 155 4.08 1.60 5.69
N THR A 156 3.34 0.53 5.92
CA THR A 156 3.46 -0.31 7.12
C THR A 156 3.82 -1.76 6.81
N THR A 157 3.85 -2.11 5.53
CA THR A 157 4.13 -3.47 5.07
C THR A 157 4.99 -3.47 3.81
N MET A 158 6.01 -4.32 3.80
CA MET A 158 6.94 -4.50 2.69
C MET A 158 6.95 -5.96 2.25
N VAL A 159 6.72 -6.21 0.95
CA VAL A 159 6.73 -7.53 0.33
C VAL A 159 7.65 -7.53 -0.88
N GLY A 160 8.48 -8.53 -0.98
CA GLY A 160 9.42 -8.69 -2.10
C GLY A 160 10.46 -9.75 -1.80
N GLY A 161 11.64 -9.62 -2.38
CA GLY A 161 12.73 -10.57 -2.15
C GLY A 161 14.10 -9.94 -2.24
N GLY A 162 15.10 -10.65 -1.74
CA GLY A 162 16.48 -10.23 -1.79
C GLY A 162 17.27 -10.64 -0.56
N THR A 163 18.57 -10.37 -0.61
CA THR A 163 19.54 -10.77 0.42
C THR A 163 20.61 -9.68 0.67
N GLY A 164 20.32 -8.44 0.33
CA GLY A 164 21.30 -7.35 0.27
C GLY A 164 21.72 -7.02 -1.16
N PRO A 165 22.81 -6.28 -1.39
CA PRO A 165 23.26 -5.83 -2.71
C PRO A 165 23.94 -6.96 -3.53
N ALA A 166 23.40 -8.15 -3.48
CA ALA A 166 23.81 -9.25 -4.37
C ALA A 166 23.26 -9.02 -5.77
N THR A 167 23.97 -9.45 -6.80
CA THR A 167 23.58 -9.27 -8.20
C THR A 167 22.18 -9.81 -8.49
N GLY A 168 21.83 -10.99 -7.95
CA GLY A 168 20.50 -11.56 -8.09
C GLY A 168 19.41 -10.69 -7.43
N THR A 169 19.69 -10.06 -6.29
CA THR A 169 18.74 -9.14 -5.62
C THR A 169 18.61 -7.82 -6.36
N CYS A 170 19.73 -7.29 -6.89
CA CYS A 170 19.72 -6.04 -7.66
C CYS A 170 18.84 -6.16 -8.91
N ALA A 171 18.88 -7.32 -9.58
CA ALA A 171 18.08 -7.59 -10.77
C ALA A 171 16.67 -8.09 -10.44
N THR A 172 16.52 -8.92 -9.38
CA THR A 172 15.26 -9.65 -9.12
C THR A 172 14.79 -9.52 -7.67
N THR A 173 13.53 -9.74 -7.41
CA THR A 173 12.95 -9.74 -6.06
C THR A 173 12.87 -11.17 -5.49
N CYS A 174 13.99 -11.88 -5.47
CA CYS A 174 14.07 -13.26 -5.02
C CYS A 174 14.93 -13.40 -3.77
N THR A 175 14.39 -14.05 -2.74
CA THR A 175 15.15 -14.59 -1.60
C THR A 175 15.29 -16.09 -1.80
N PRO A 176 16.42 -16.57 -2.34
CA PRO A 176 16.59 -17.99 -2.61
C PRO A 176 17.06 -18.73 -1.35
N SER A 177 16.74 -20.01 -1.27
CA SER A 177 17.17 -20.97 -0.27
C SER A 177 16.66 -20.77 1.18
N PRO A 178 16.45 -21.85 1.91
CA PRO A 178 16.06 -21.82 3.32
C PRO A 178 17.03 -21.05 4.22
N PHE A 179 18.33 -21.07 3.89
CA PHE A 179 19.34 -20.33 4.63
C PHE A 179 19.07 -18.83 4.62
N TYR A 180 18.81 -18.25 3.45
CA TYR A 180 18.56 -16.82 3.32
C TYR A 180 17.18 -16.41 3.86
N PHE A 181 16.14 -17.26 3.74
CA PHE A 181 14.84 -16.99 4.36
C PHE A 181 14.97 -16.78 5.87
N LYS A 182 15.64 -17.71 6.56
CA LYS A 182 15.93 -17.58 7.98
C LYS A 182 16.68 -16.28 8.30
N ALA A 183 17.76 -16.00 7.57
CA ALA A 183 18.59 -14.82 7.80
C ALA A 183 17.81 -13.52 7.58
N MET A 184 17.02 -13.43 6.52
CA MET A 184 16.26 -12.23 6.19
C MET A 184 15.09 -12.01 7.17
N LEU A 185 14.36 -13.05 7.57
CA LEU A 185 13.32 -12.94 8.59
C LEU A 185 13.89 -12.46 9.94
N GLN A 186 15.07 -12.97 10.33
CA GLN A 186 15.77 -12.50 11.54
C GLN A 186 16.28 -11.08 11.40
N ALA A 187 16.79 -10.68 10.24
CA ALA A 187 17.32 -9.32 9.99
C ALA A 187 16.24 -8.23 10.10
N VAL A 188 15.01 -8.52 9.70
CA VAL A 188 13.91 -7.54 9.76
C VAL A 188 13.09 -7.61 11.05
N ASP A 189 13.44 -8.49 11.99
CA ASP A 189 12.66 -8.72 13.20
C ASP A 189 12.56 -7.46 14.10
N SER A 190 13.58 -6.62 14.09
CA SER A 190 13.61 -5.37 14.86
C SER A 190 13.09 -4.14 14.10
N LEU A 191 12.70 -4.27 12.83
CA LEU A 191 12.18 -3.14 12.05
C LEU A 191 10.68 -2.96 12.27
N PRO A 192 10.17 -1.71 12.41
CA PRO A 192 8.78 -1.44 12.80
C PRO A 192 7.79 -1.54 11.61
N LEU A 193 7.87 -2.60 10.83
CA LEU A 193 6.98 -2.89 9.70
C LEU A 193 6.64 -4.38 9.66
N ASN A 194 5.59 -4.72 8.92
CA ASN A 194 5.30 -6.08 8.54
C ASN A 194 6.14 -6.46 7.31
N PHE A 195 6.57 -7.71 7.25
CA PHE A 195 7.39 -8.21 6.16
C PHE A 195 6.89 -9.54 5.61
N GLY A 196 7.05 -9.72 4.30
CA GLY A 196 6.87 -11.00 3.63
C GLY A 196 7.89 -11.16 2.50
N PHE A 197 8.48 -12.34 2.38
CA PHE A 197 9.53 -12.61 1.40
C PHE A 197 9.09 -13.57 0.32
N THR A 198 9.49 -13.29 -0.93
CA THR A 198 9.26 -14.13 -2.10
C THR A 198 10.50 -14.94 -2.45
N GLY A 199 10.31 -16.23 -2.73
CA GLY A 199 11.34 -17.13 -3.18
C GLY A 199 11.59 -17.06 -4.69
N LYS A 200 12.63 -17.71 -5.17
CA LYS A 200 12.94 -17.86 -6.59
C LYS A 200 12.07 -18.95 -7.21
N GLY A 201 11.22 -18.56 -8.18
CA GLY A 201 10.27 -19.47 -8.84
C GLY A 201 10.77 -20.14 -10.12
N ASN A 202 11.88 -19.66 -10.69
CA ASN A 202 12.36 -20.05 -12.01
C ASN A 202 12.98 -21.46 -12.05
N THR A 203 12.12 -22.45 -12.26
CA THR A 203 12.52 -23.83 -12.54
C THR A 203 11.41 -24.56 -13.31
N ALA A 204 11.76 -25.44 -14.23
CA ALA A 204 10.83 -26.29 -14.96
C ALA A 204 10.46 -27.57 -14.19
N LEU A 205 11.15 -27.88 -13.09
CA LEU A 205 10.89 -29.02 -12.22
C LEU A 205 10.65 -28.56 -10.78
N PRO A 206 9.72 -29.17 -10.03
CA PRO A 206 9.23 -28.63 -8.77
C PRO A 206 10.23 -28.74 -7.60
N ALA A 207 11.27 -29.56 -7.70
CA ALA A 207 12.26 -29.70 -6.63
C ALA A 207 12.88 -28.35 -6.26
N GLY A 208 12.98 -28.05 -4.97
CA GLY A 208 13.51 -26.78 -4.46
C GLY A 208 12.49 -25.66 -4.28
N LEU A 209 11.30 -25.70 -4.89
CA LEU A 209 10.24 -24.73 -4.63
C LEU A 209 9.56 -24.95 -3.28
N PRO A 210 9.11 -26.18 -2.92
CA PRO A 210 8.52 -26.45 -1.61
C PRO A 210 9.47 -26.17 -0.44
N GLU A 211 10.77 -26.33 -0.62
CA GLU A 211 11.78 -26.03 0.42
C GLU A 211 11.79 -24.55 0.79
N GLN A 212 11.67 -23.66 -0.20
CA GLN A 212 11.57 -22.21 0.02
C GLN A 212 10.26 -21.85 0.71
N ILE A 213 9.16 -22.47 0.30
CA ILE A 213 7.84 -22.27 0.92
C ILE A 213 7.86 -22.74 2.39
N LEU A 214 8.43 -23.91 2.66
CA LEU A 214 8.62 -24.42 4.03
C LEU A 214 9.49 -23.47 4.87
N ALA A 215 10.48 -22.82 4.27
CA ALA A 215 11.35 -21.87 4.94
C ALA A 215 10.70 -20.50 5.23
N GLY A 216 9.50 -20.25 4.69
CA GLY A 216 8.73 -19.04 4.99
C GLY A 216 8.36 -18.17 3.78
N ALA A 217 8.66 -18.60 2.54
CA ALA A 217 8.24 -17.85 1.37
C ALA A 217 6.71 -17.70 1.32
N ILE A 218 6.23 -16.46 1.24
CA ILE A 218 4.80 -16.15 1.06
C ILE A 218 4.39 -16.14 -0.41
N GLY A 219 5.34 -16.26 -1.30
CA GLY A 219 5.18 -16.27 -2.74
C GLY A 219 6.43 -16.74 -3.44
N LEU A 220 6.31 -16.93 -4.75
CA LEU A 220 7.42 -17.28 -5.63
C LEU A 220 7.52 -16.21 -6.73
N LYS A 221 8.73 -15.71 -6.97
CA LYS A 221 9.02 -14.73 -8.02
C LYS A 221 9.59 -15.39 -9.24
N LEU A 222 8.99 -15.09 -10.39
CA LEU A 222 9.51 -15.37 -11.72
C LEU A 222 10.15 -14.10 -12.29
N HIS A 223 11.36 -14.20 -12.80
CA HIS A 223 12.08 -13.09 -13.43
C HIS A 223 12.85 -13.57 -14.65
N GLU A 224 12.86 -12.79 -15.73
CA GLU A 224 13.52 -13.16 -16.99
C GLU A 224 15.01 -13.49 -16.84
N ASP A 225 15.75 -12.77 -16.00
CA ASP A 225 17.16 -13.02 -15.73
C ASP A 225 17.44 -14.46 -15.24
N TRP A 226 16.43 -15.11 -14.69
CA TRP A 226 16.48 -16.52 -14.30
C TRP A 226 15.78 -17.44 -15.31
N GLY A 227 15.25 -16.90 -16.41
CA GLY A 227 14.50 -17.61 -17.44
C GLY A 227 13.02 -17.81 -17.12
N THR A 228 12.13 -16.90 -17.57
CA THR A 228 10.68 -17.01 -17.45
C THR A 228 10.08 -17.78 -18.63
N THR A 229 10.55 -19.00 -18.86
CA THR A 229 10.03 -19.87 -19.90
C THR A 229 8.61 -20.35 -19.57
N PRO A 230 7.77 -20.72 -20.56
CA PRO A 230 6.46 -21.30 -20.32
C PRO A 230 6.47 -22.50 -19.36
N ALA A 231 7.51 -23.32 -19.40
CA ALA A 231 7.67 -24.47 -18.51
C ALA A 231 7.94 -24.02 -17.07
N ALA A 232 8.77 -22.98 -16.86
CA ALA A 232 9.03 -22.43 -15.53
C ALA A 232 7.77 -21.77 -14.95
N ILE A 233 7.02 -21.01 -15.76
CA ILE A 233 5.76 -20.39 -15.35
C ILE A 233 4.75 -21.45 -14.91
N ASP A 234 4.53 -22.50 -15.72
CA ASP A 234 3.60 -23.57 -15.40
C ASP A 234 4.00 -24.36 -14.14
N CYS A 235 5.29 -24.67 -13.99
CA CYS A 235 5.80 -25.37 -12.81
C CYS A 235 5.62 -24.54 -11.54
N CYS A 236 6.01 -23.28 -11.57
CA CYS A 236 5.89 -22.36 -10.44
C CYS A 236 4.43 -22.22 -9.99
N LEU A 237 3.51 -22.01 -10.93
CA LEU A 237 2.08 -21.87 -10.63
C LEU A 237 1.46 -23.14 -10.08
N ARG A 238 1.86 -24.33 -10.54
CA ARG A 238 1.38 -25.61 -9.96
C ARG A 238 1.78 -25.76 -8.50
N VAL A 239 3.04 -25.48 -8.18
CA VAL A 239 3.51 -25.55 -6.79
C VAL A 239 2.84 -24.49 -5.92
N ALA A 240 2.65 -23.29 -6.46
CA ALA A 240 1.94 -22.22 -5.74
C ALA A 240 0.46 -22.59 -5.47
N ASP A 241 -0.22 -23.26 -6.40
CA ASP A 241 -1.59 -23.75 -6.23
C ASP A 241 -1.69 -24.81 -5.11
N GLU A 242 -0.68 -25.70 -4.99
CA GLU A 242 -0.62 -26.72 -3.95
C GLU A 242 -0.43 -26.13 -2.54
N HIS A 243 0.25 -24.99 -2.42
CA HIS A 243 0.64 -24.40 -1.13
C HIS A 243 -0.07 -23.08 -0.79
N ASP A 244 -1.00 -22.62 -1.63
CA ASP A 244 -1.73 -21.36 -1.48
C ASP A 244 -0.82 -20.14 -1.24
N VAL A 245 0.21 -19.99 -2.07
CA VAL A 245 1.13 -18.84 -2.07
C VAL A 245 1.02 -18.06 -3.37
N GLN A 246 1.35 -16.76 -3.35
CA GLN A 246 1.26 -15.94 -4.56
C GLN A 246 2.43 -16.22 -5.51
N VAL A 247 2.18 -16.03 -6.83
CA VAL A 247 3.25 -15.93 -7.83
C VAL A 247 3.31 -14.52 -8.36
N THR A 248 4.50 -13.94 -8.32
CA THR A 248 4.78 -12.63 -8.92
C THR A 248 5.69 -12.80 -10.13
N ILE A 249 5.48 -11.98 -11.17
CA ILE A 249 6.23 -12.14 -12.42
C ILE A 249 6.72 -10.81 -13.01
N HIS A 250 8.00 -10.79 -13.37
CA HIS A 250 8.59 -9.93 -14.39
C HIS A 250 8.69 -10.77 -15.66
N THR A 251 7.95 -10.43 -16.71
CA THR A 251 7.86 -11.23 -17.91
C THR A 251 9.08 -11.04 -18.82
N ASP A 252 9.19 -11.86 -19.86
CA ASP A 252 10.34 -11.94 -20.76
C ASP A 252 10.43 -10.70 -21.67
N THR A 253 11.23 -9.73 -21.30
CA THR A 253 11.43 -8.46 -22.03
C THR A 253 12.03 -8.67 -23.42
N LEU A 254 12.90 -9.66 -23.57
CA LEU A 254 13.58 -9.96 -24.82
C LEU A 254 12.74 -10.82 -25.78
N ASN A 255 11.58 -11.34 -25.33
CA ASN A 255 10.75 -12.29 -26.07
C ASN A 255 11.53 -13.56 -26.50
N GLU A 256 12.50 -13.98 -25.70
CA GLU A 256 13.34 -15.17 -26.01
C GLU A 256 12.55 -16.47 -25.95
N SER A 257 11.52 -16.54 -25.09
CA SER A 257 10.68 -17.71 -24.86
C SER A 257 9.29 -17.59 -25.49
N GLY A 258 9.07 -16.57 -26.30
CA GLY A 258 7.80 -16.25 -26.94
C GLY A 258 7.29 -14.87 -26.57
N PHE A 259 6.16 -14.48 -27.15
CA PHE A 259 5.49 -13.20 -26.91
C PHE A 259 4.47 -13.32 -25.76
N VAL A 260 3.75 -12.22 -25.47
CA VAL A 260 2.78 -12.16 -24.37
C VAL A 260 1.75 -13.28 -24.40
N GLU A 261 1.34 -13.72 -25.59
CA GLU A 261 0.40 -14.84 -25.78
C GLU A 261 0.94 -16.16 -25.21
N ALA A 262 2.25 -16.41 -25.36
CA ALA A 262 2.89 -17.62 -24.83
C ALA A 262 2.89 -17.59 -23.29
N THR A 263 3.13 -16.44 -22.69
CA THR A 263 3.06 -16.25 -21.23
C THR A 263 1.62 -16.39 -20.73
N ILE A 264 0.62 -15.77 -21.37
CA ILE A 264 -0.80 -15.91 -21.02
C ILE A 264 -1.22 -17.38 -21.13
N ALA A 265 -0.81 -18.07 -22.19
CA ALA A 265 -1.09 -19.50 -22.36
C ALA A 265 -0.46 -20.37 -21.28
N ALA A 266 0.76 -20.05 -20.83
CA ALA A 266 1.43 -20.76 -19.74
C ALA A 266 0.78 -20.55 -18.36
N ILE A 267 0.20 -19.37 -18.13
CA ILE A 267 -0.56 -19.05 -16.92
C ILE A 267 -1.83 -19.91 -16.82
N LYS A 268 -2.47 -20.25 -17.92
CA LYS A 268 -3.67 -21.13 -17.97
C LYS A 268 -4.82 -20.65 -17.09
N GLY A 269 -5.09 -19.35 -17.03
CA GLY A 269 -6.16 -18.77 -16.23
C GLY A 269 -5.96 -18.83 -14.70
N ARG A 270 -4.79 -19.23 -14.22
CA ARG A 270 -4.45 -19.24 -12.78
C ARG A 270 -4.11 -17.84 -12.29
N THR A 271 -4.36 -17.58 -11.02
CA THR A 271 -4.04 -16.29 -10.40
C THR A 271 -2.54 -16.00 -10.47
N ILE A 272 -2.20 -14.77 -10.85
CA ILE A 272 -0.82 -14.27 -10.89
C ILE A 272 -0.78 -12.76 -10.68
N HIS A 273 0.22 -12.27 -9.93
CA HIS A 273 0.49 -10.84 -9.78
C HIS A 273 1.58 -10.42 -10.77
N THR A 274 1.26 -9.55 -11.70
CA THR A 274 2.21 -9.02 -12.69
C THR A 274 2.77 -7.67 -12.22
N TYR A 275 4.08 -7.55 -12.26
CA TYR A 275 4.81 -6.33 -11.92
C TYR A 275 4.92 -5.42 -13.16
N HIS A 276 5.05 -4.09 -12.94
CA HIS A 276 5.22 -3.09 -14.02
C HIS A 276 4.49 -3.50 -15.32
N SER A 277 3.19 -3.79 -15.16
CA SER A 277 2.36 -4.41 -16.22
C SER A 277 2.16 -3.52 -17.46
N GLU A 278 2.67 -2.31 -17.46
CA GLU A 278 2.73 -1.42 -18.61
C GLU A 278 3.91 -1.76 -19.53
N GLY A 279 5.07 -2.18 -18.96
CA GLY A 279 6.22 -2.67 -19.70
C GLY A 279 7.50 -1.84 -19.59
N ALA A 280 7.47 -0.57 -19.18
CA ALA A 280 8.68 0.25 -19.08
C ALA A 280 9.67 -0.24 -18.01
N GLY A 281 9.17 -0.86 -16.93
CA GLY A 281 10.01 -1.52 -15.92
C GLY A 281 10.50 -2.91 -16.33
N GLY A 282 10.05 -3.42 -17.48
CA GLY A 282 10.33 -4.74 -18.02
C GLY A 282 9.07 -5.55 -18.33
N GLY A 283 9.15 -6.37 -19.34
CA GLY A 283 8.05 -7.21 -19.81
C GLY A 283 7.97 -7.27 -21.32
N HIS A 284 7.18 -8.21 -21.84
CA HIS A 284 7.03 -8.41 -23.29
C HIS A 284 6.79 -7.11 -24.04
N ALA A 285 7.61 -6.83 -25.01
CA ALA A 285 7.39 -5.73 -25.94
C ALA A 285 6.72 -6.26 -27.22
N PRO A 286 5.79 -5.49 -27.81
CA PRO A 286 5.39 -4.12 -27.40
C PRO A 286 4.21 -4.09 -26.41
N ASP A 287 3.66 -5.23 -25.99
CA ASP A 287 2.25 -5.32 -25.64
C ASP A 287 1.93 -6.04 -24.32
N ILE A 288 2.89 -6.12 -23.37
CA ILE A 288 2.63 -6.70 -22.04
C ILE A 288 1.43 -6.04 -21.34
N ILE A 289 1.15 -4.77 -21.61
CA ILE A 289 0.01 -4.02 -21.03
C ILE A 289 -1.34 -4.71 -21.27
N ARG A 290 -1.45 -5.54 -22.30
CA ARG A 290 -2.65 -6.34 -22.62
C ARG A 290 -3.05 -7.26 -21.45
N ILE A 291 -2.08 -7.71 -20.67
CA ILE A 291 -2.32 -8.61 -19.53
C ILE A 291 -3.20 -7.95 -18.44
N CYS A 292 -3.27 -6.62 -18.42
CA CYS A 292 -4.16 -5.87 -17.54
C CYS A 292 -5.66 -6.12 -17.81
N GLY A 293 -6.01 -6.67 -18.95
CA GLY A 293 -7.39 -7.09 -19.29
C GLY A 293 -7.77 -8.49 -18.82
N GLU A 294 -6.81 -9.31 -18.38
CA GLU A 294 -7.06 -10.71 -18.03
C GLU A 294 -7.73 -10.85 -16.64
N PRO A 295 -8.79 -11.66 -16.48
CA PRO A 295 -9.57 -11.75 -15.25
C PRO A 295 -8.85 -12.43 -14.07
N ASN A 296 -7.82 -13.21 -14.34
CA ASN A 296 -7.00 -13.91 -13.36
C ASN A 296 -5.70 -13.19 -13.02
N VAL A 297 -5.40 -12.09 -13.70
CA VAL A 297 -4.20 -11.30 -13.49
C VAL A 297 -4.47 -10.17 -12.52
N LEU A 298 -3.57 -9.99 -11.55
CA LEU A 298 -3.58 -8.93 -10.56
C LEU A 298 -2.46 -7.94 -10.92
N PRO A 299 -2.72 -6.93 -11.78
CA PRO A 299 -1.65 -6.09 -12.31
C PRO A 299 -1.26 -4.98 -11.34
N SER A 300 0.03 -4.68 -11.27
CA SER A 300 0.58 -3.52 -10.59
C SER A 300 1.44 -2.66 -11.50
N SER A 301 1.48 -1.37 -11.18
CA SER A 301 2.44 -0.41 -11.72
C SER A 301 3.58 -0.18 -10.76
N THR A 302 4.70 0.30 -11.28
CA THR A 302 5.80 0.87 -10.50
C THR A 302 5.77 2.39 -10.55
N ASN A 303 6.18 3.03 -9.47
CA ASN A 303 5.94 4.46 -9.28
C ASN A 303 6.74 5.42 -10.19
N PRO A 304 7.89 5.08 -10.80
CA PRO A 304 8.61 6.02 -11.66
C PRO A 304 7.85 6.43 -12.92
N THR A 305 7.04 5.55 -13.50
CA THR A 305 6.21 5.89 -14.66
C THR A 305 4.94 6.66 -14.27
N ARG A 306 4.67 6.80 -12.98
CA ARG A 306 3.42 7.37 -12.43
C ARG A 306 3.61 8.74 -11.77
N PRO A 307 2.79 9.69 -12.12
CA PRO A 307 2.06 9.81 -13.38
C PRO A 307 2.99 10.11 -14.56
N TYR A 308 2.54 9.91 -15.78
CA TYR A 308 3.28 10.31 -16.97
C TYR A 308 3.53 11.82 -16.98
N THR A 309 4.80 12.22 -17.03
CA THR A 309 5.27 13.61 -17.03
C THR A 309 6.19 13.86 -18.22
N ILE A 310 6.50 15.13 -18.47
CA ILE A 310 7.42 15.53 -19.55
C ILE A 310 8.85 14.96 -19.39
N ASN A 311 9.23 14.51 -18.19
CA ASN A 311 10.56 13.96 -17.88
C ASN A 311 10.55 12.43 -17.76
N THR A 312 9.36 11.79 -17.76
CA THR A 312 9.26 10.36 -17.44
C THR A 312 10.07 9.48 -18.37
N ILE A 313 10.08 9.78 -19.66
CA ILE A 313 10.80 8.95 -20.67
C ILE A 313 12.29 9.03 -20.42
N ASP A 314 12.85 10.24 -20.32
CA ASP A 314 14.29 10.44 -20.13
C ASP A 314 14.76 9.83 -18.80
N GLU A 315 14.03 10.09 -17.69
CA GLU A 315 14.35 9.51 -16.38
C GLU A 315 14.30 7.98 -16.42
N HIS A 316 13.36 7.41 -17.14
CA HIS A 316 13.20 5.96 -17.22
C HIS A 316 14.26 5.30 -18.10
N LEU A 317 14.67 5.96 -19.20
CA LEU A 317 15.78 5.52 -20.03
C LEU A 317 17.08 5.45 -19.21
N ASP A 318 17.40 6.50 -18.44
CA ASP A 318 18.56 6.52 -17.56
C ASP A 318 18.54 5.38 -16.54
N MET A 319 17.38 5.14 -15.92
CA MET A 319 17.23 4.03 -14.96
C MET A 319 17.40 2.67 -15.63
N LEU A 320 16.82 2.46 -16.81
CA LEU A 320 16.94 1.20 -17.55
C LEU A 320 18.40 0.92 -17.94
N MET A 321 19.10 1.93 -18.45
CA MET A 321 20.53 1.82 -18.80
C MET A 321 21.37 1.33 -17.60
N VAL A 322 21.12 1.89 -16.42
CA VAL A 322 21.85 1.51 -15.19
C VAL A 322 21.45 0.12 -14.71
N CYS A 323 20.16 -0.19 -14.61
CA CYS A 323 19.66 -1.44 -14.03
C CYS A 323 19.99 -2.67 -14.88
N HIS A 324 20.05 -2.50 -16.21
CA HIS A 324 20.37 -3.59 -17.13
C HIS A 324 21.84 -3.58 -17.59
N HIS A 325 22.70 -2.79 -16.95
CA HIS A 325 24.15 -2.69 -17.26
C HIS A 325 24.43 -2.34 -18.73
N LEU A 326 23.58 -1.49 -19.33
CA LEU A 326 23.72 -1.02 -20.71
C LEU A 326 24.72 0.14 -20.79
N ASP A 327 25.40 0.26 -21.94
CA ASP A 327 26.37 1.34 -22.18
C ASP A 327 25.76 2.45 -23.08
N PRO A 328 25.64 3.70 -22.57
CA PRO A 328 25.09 4.81 -23.34
C PRO A 328 25.94 5.19 -24.57
N ASN A 329 27.16 4.68 -24.67
CA ASN A 329 28.03 4.89 -25.85
C ASN A 329 27.85 3.83 -26.93
N LEU A 330 27.09 2.77 -26.66
CA LEU A 330 26.78 1.72 -27.63
C LEU A 330 25.37 1.96 -28.24
N PRO A 331 25.28 2.27 -29.56
CA PRO A 331 24.01 2.54 -30.22
C PRO A 331 22.99 1.39 -30.10
N GLU A 332 23.48 0.17 -30.05
CA GLU A 332 22.65 -1.04 -29.92
C GLU A 332 21.98 -1.09 -28.53
N ASP A 333 22.69 -0.75 -27.47
CA ASP A 333 22.16 -0.70 -26.10
C ASP A 333 21.15 0.43 -25.96
N VAL A 334 21.44 1.60 -26.53
CA VAL A 334 20.49 2.73 -26.55
C VAL A 334 19.22 2.36 -27.32
N ALA A 335 19.35 1.77 -28.51
CA ALA A 335 18.21 1.33 -29.31
C ALA A 335 17.37 0.27 -28.59
N PHE A 336 18.01 -0.64 -27.85
CA PHE A 336 17.31 -1.59 -27.01
C PHE A 336 16.49 -0.88 -25.93
N ALA A 337 17.10 0.03 -25.16
CA ALA A 337 16.43 0.78 -24.11
C ALA A 337 15.24 1.59 -24.67
N GLU A 338 15.44 2.33 -25.76
CA GLU A 338 14.39 3.10 -26.44
C GLU A 338 13.26 2.22 -26.97
N SER A 339 13.54 0.97 -27.34
CA SER A 339 12.50 0.02 -27.78
C SER A 339 11.54 -0.40 -26.66
N ARG A 340 11.90 -0.23 -25.40
CA ARG A 340 11.14 -0.66 -24.21
C ARG A 340 10.35 0.46 -23.56
N ILE A 341 10.78 1.71 -23.71
CA ILE A 341 10.17 2.86 -23.02
C ILE A 341 9.41 3.68 -24.05
N ARG A 342 8.07 3.70 -23.91
CA ARG A 342 7.16 4.30 -24.88
C ARG A 342 6.17 5.23 -24.20
N GLY A 343 6.06 6.45 -24.72
CA GLY A 343 5.11 7.44 -24.22
C GLY A 343 3.66 6.97 -24.33
N GLU A 344 3.36 6.19 -25.36
CA GLU A 344 2.02 5.67 -25.66
C GLU A 344 1.55 4.70 -24.57
N THR A 345 2.36 3.72 -24.20
CA THR A 345 2.00 2.74 -23.16
C THR A 345 2.02 3.37 -21.77
N ILE A 346 2.95 4.29 -21.49
CA ILE A 346 3.01 5.06 -20.24
C ILE A 346 1.78 5.97 -20.08
N ALA A 347 1.34 6.62 -21.17
CA ALA A 347 0.11 7.41 -21.15
C ALA A 347 -1.14 6.55 -20.93
N ALA A 348 -1.22 5.40 -21.60
CA ALA A 348 -2.30 4.45 -21.42
C ALA A 348 -2.39 3.89 -19.99
N GLU A 349 -1.23 3.70 -19.33
CA GLU A 349 -1.16 3.23 -17.96
C GLU A 349 -1.90 4.15 -16.98
N ASP A 350 -1.74 5.49 -17.08
CA ASP A 350 -2.49 6.46 -16.27
C ASP A 350 -4.00 6.25 -16.41
N ILE A 351 -4.46 6.07 -17.64
CA ILE A 351 -5.88 5.88 -17.94
C ILE A 351 -6.39 4.55 -17.41
N LEU A 352 -5.62 3.47 -17.56
CA LEU A 352 -5.96 2.15 -17.02
C LEU A 352 -6.04 2.15 -15.49
N HIS A 353 -5.25 2.99 -14.82
CA HIS A 353 -5.42 3.22 -13.39
C HIS A 353 -6.78 3.87 -13.08
N ASP A 354 -7.16 4.88 -13.83
CA ASP A 354 -8.41 5.61 -13.60
C ASP A 354 -9.65 4.77 -13.99
N LEU A 355 -9.53 3.90 -14.98
CA LEU A 355 -10.55 2.90 -15.33
C LEU A 355 -10.67 1.77 -14.29
N GLY A 356 -9.66 1.58 -13.44
CA GLY A 356 -9.60 0.46 -12.49
C GLY A 356 -9.16 -0.86 -13.12
N ALA A 357 -8.47 -0.81 -14.26
CA ALA A 357 -7.90 -1.99 -14.91
C ALA A 357 -6.53 -2.36 -14.31
N ILE A 358 -5.73 -1.41 -13.86
CA ILE A 358 -4.53 -1.66 -13.04
C ILE A 358 -4.89 -1.51 -11.58
N SER A 359 -4.65 -2.55 -10.81
CA SER A 359 -5.28 -2.74 -9.50
C SER A 359 -4.42 -2.29 -8.33
N MET A 360 -3.10 -2.19 -8.51
CA MET A 360 -2.15 -1.89 -7.44
C MET A 360 -1.08 -0.90 -7.90
N MET A 361 -0.51 -0.18 -6.91
CA MET A 361 0.68 0.64 -7.05
C MET A 361 1.78 0.06 -6.17
N SER A 362 2.98 -0.07 -6.69
CA SER A 362 4.18 -0.55 -6.00
C SER A 362 5.40 0.33 -6.34
N SER A 363 6.56 0.05 -5.75
CA SER A 363 7.72 0.91 -5.98
C SER A 363 8.70 0.37 -7.02
N ASP A 364 9.02 -0.90 -7.00
CA ASP A 364 10.24 -1.45 -7.60
C ASP A 364 11.49 -0.87 -6.90
N SER A 365 11.42 -0.86 -5.56
CA SER A 365 12.36 -0.13 -4.71
C SER A 365 13.80 -0.56 -4.92
N GLN A 366 14.67 0.42 -5.18
CA GLN A 366 16.12 0.30 -5.39
C GLN A 366 16.54 -0.44 -6.68
N ALA A 367 15.61 -0.93 -7.51
CA ALA A 367 15.88 -1.30 -8.89
C ALA A 367 15.53 -0.13 -9.82
N MET A 368 14.24 0.13 -10.07
CA MET A 368 13.82 1.22 -10.94
C MET A 368 12.76 2.12 -10.25
N GLY A 369 12.72 2.18 -8.91
CA GLY A 369 11.73 2.97 -8.21
C GLY A 369 12.08 3.33 -6.76
N ARG A 370 11.14 4.03 -6.10
CA ARG A 370 11.35 4.67 -4.79
C ARG A 370 10.22 4.31 -3.84
N ILE A 371 10.51 3.55 -2.78
CA ILE A 371 9.53 3.11 -1.79
C ILE A 371 8.80 4.29 -1.12
N GLY A 372 9.50 5.36 -0.82
CA GLY A 372 8.94 6.55 -0.19
C GLY A 372 7.93 7.33 -1.05
N GLU A 373 7.75 6.98 -2.31
CA GLU A 373 6.88 7.69 -3.25
C GLU A 373 5.62 6.91 -3.67
N VAL A 374 5.40 5.68 -3.17
CA VAL A 374 4.24 4.86 -3.56
C VAL A 374 2.92 5.61 -3.34
N ILE A 375 2.70 6.13 -2.13
CA ILE A 375 1.46 6.85 -1.78
C ILE A 375 1.38 8.17 -2.55
N THR A 376 2.45 8.95 -2.57
CA THR A 376 2.50 10.24 -3.25
C THR A 376 2.17 10.11 -4.75
N ARG A 377 2.83 9.18 -5.44
CA ARG A 377 2.61 8.96 -6.88
C ARG A 377 1.22 8.42 -7.18
N THR A 378 0.64 7.63 -6.28
CA THR A 378 -0.76 7.19 -6.39
C THR A 378 -1.70 8.40 -6.44
N TRP A 379 -1.55 9.37 -5.53
CA TRP A 379 -2.41 10.55 -5.49
C TRP A 379 -2.11 11.57 -6.58
N GLN A 380 -0.86 11.69 -7.01
CA GLN A 380 -0.49 12.51 -8.19
C GLN A 380 -1.13 11.98 -9.47
N THR A 381 -1.18 10.65 -9.64
CA THR A 381 -1.88 10.00 -10.77
C THR A 381 -3.39 10.29 -10.72
N ALA A 382 -4.01 10.16 -9.54
CA ALA A 382 -5.42 10.49 -9.36
C ALA A 382 -5.75 11.96 -9.70
N ASP A 383 -4.92 12.89 -9.26
CA ASP A 383 -5.06 14.33 -9.57
C ASP A 383 -4.92 14.60 -11.07
N LYS A 384 -3.89 14.04 -11.71
CA LYS A 384 -3.70 14.18 -13.16
C LYS A 384 -4.91 13.67 -13.94
N MET A 385 -5.40 12.49 -13.58
CA MET A 385 -6.55 11.90 -14.25
C MET A 385 -7.83 12.72 -14.06
N LYS A 386 -8.07 13.25 -12.87
CA LYS A 386 -9.18 14.17 -12.66
C LYS A 386 -9.07 15.42 -13.54
N ARG A 387 -7.88 16.04 -13.58
CA ARG A 387 -7.66 17.27 -14.38
C ARG A 387 -7.85 17.04 -15.88
N GLN A 388 -7.43 15.90 -16.39
CA GLN A 388 -7.46 15.62 -17.84
C GLN A 388 -8.75 14.93 -18.30
N ARG A 389 -9.40 14.13 -17.45
CA ARG A 389 -10.56 13.31 -17.81
C ARG A 389 -11.86 13.71 -17.11
N GLY A 390 -11.80 14.64 -16.14
CA GLY A 390 -12.98 15.04 -15.37
C GLY A 390 -13.45 14.00 -14.35
N PRO A 391 -14.73 14.02 -13.92
CA PRO A 391 -15.28 13.09 -12.96
C PRO A 391 -15.36 11.67 -13.52
N LEU A 392 -15.25 10.66 -12.65
CA LEU A 392 -15.45 9.27 -13.05
C LEU A 392 -16.93 9.00 -13.37
N PRO A 393 -17.21 8.09 -14.32
CA PRO A 393 -18.56 7.58 -14.50
C PRO A 393 -19.12 7.01 -13.19
N GLY A 394 -20.29 7.47 -12.77
CA GLY A 394 -20.93 7.06 -11.52
C GLY A 394 -20.60 7.91 -10.29
N GLU A 395 -19.68 8.87 -10.37
CA GLU A 395 -19.53 9.89 -9.35
C GLU A 395 -20.80 10.73 -9.21
N ARG A 396 -21.17 11.08 -7.97
CA ARG A 396 -22.37 11.86 -7.68
C ARG A 396 -21.99 13.15 -6.93
N GLY A 397 -22.49 14.27 -7.42
CA GLY A 397 -22.21 15.60 -6.84
C GLY A 397 -20.81 16.13 -7.22
N ASP A 398 -20.34 17.14 -6.45
CA ASP A 398 -19.06 17.81 -6.67
C ASP A 398 -17.98 17.24 -5.76
N ASN A 399 -17.82 15.93 -5.75
CA ASN A 399 -16.78 15.25 -4.97
C ASN A 399 -16.14 14.14 -5.81
N ASP A 400 -15.03 13.59 -5.32
CA ASP A 400 -14.25 12.55 -5.98
C ASP A 400 -14.25 11.24 -5.17
N ASN A 401 -15.28 10.98 -4.37
CA ASN A 401 -15.30 9.86 -3.44
C ASN A 401 -15.07 8.50 -4.12
N LEU A 402 -15.61 8.30 -5.32
CA LEU A 402 -15.41 7.06 -6.08
C LEU A 402 -13.93 6.91 -6.50
N ARG A 403 -13.35 7.98 -7.07
CA ARG A 403 -11.93 7.99 -7.43
C ARG A 403 -11.04 7.81 -6.19
N ILE A 404 -11.35 8.48 -5.09
CA ILE A 404 -10.59 8.37 -3.84
C ILE A 404 -10.63 6.93 -3.31
N LYS A 405 -11.79 6.27 -3.27
CA LYS A 405 -11.90 4.86 -2.89
C LYS A 405 -11.14 3.93 -3.83
N ARG A 406 -11.14 4.20 -5.14
CA ARG A 406 -10.36 3.47 -6.15
C ARG A 406 -8.87 3.57 -5.89
N TYR A 407 -8.35 4.79 -5.67
CA TYR A 407 -6.92 4.99 -5.55
C TYR A 407 -6.36 4.60 -4.17
N ILE A 408 -7.08 4.82 -3.08
CA ILE A 408 -6.64 4.32 -1.77
C ILE A 408 -6.53 2.78 -1.76
N SER A 409 -7.44 2.08 -2.46
CA SER A 409 -7.40 0.62 -2.54
C SER A 409 -6.14 0.07 -3.19
N LYS A 410 -5.49 0.83 -4.09
CA LYS A 410 -4.30 0.38 -4.84
C LYS A 410 -3.05 0.20 -3.98
N CYS A 411 -2.95 0.92 -2.88
CA CYS A 411 -1.81 0.84 -1.96
C CYS A 411 -2.19 0.34 -0.56
N THR A 412 -3.42 -0.12 -0.36
CA THR A 412 -3.90 -0.65 0.92
C THR A 412 -4.51 -2.04 0.77
N ILE A 413 -5.82 -2.14 0.54
CA ILE A 413 -6.53 -3.43 0.56
C ILE A 413 -6.18 -4.35 -0.63
N ASN A 414 -5.97 -3.82 -1.84
CA ASN A 414 -5.72 -4.65 -3.01
C ASN A 414 -4.39 -5.42 -2.94
N PRO A 415 -3.24 -4.82 -2.58
CA PRO A 415 -2.02 -5.58 -2.35
C PRO A 415 -2.15 -6.58 -1.18
N ALA A 416 -2.93 -6.25 -0.14
CA ALA A 416 -3.20 -7.18 0.95
C ALA A 416 -4.03 -8.40 0.49
N LEU A 417 -5.05 -8.19 -0.36
CA LEU A 417 -5.80 -9.27 -1.01
C LEU A 417 -4.90 -10.11 -1.90
N ALA A 418 -4.13 -9.46 -2.77
CA ALA A 418 -3.25 -10.13 -3.72
C ALA A 418 -2.26 -11.10 -3.05
N HIS A 419 -1.78 -10.76 -1.86
CA HIS A 419 -0.80 -11.54 -1.11
C HIS A 419 -1.37 -12.31 0.09
N GLY A 420 -2.71 -12.43 0.20
CA GLY A 420 -3.34 -13.25 1.24
C GLY A 420 -3.18 -12.71 2.67
N MET A 421 -3.07 -11.39 2.82
CA MET A 421 -2.85 -10.71 4.11
C MET A 421 -4.09 -9.93 4.58
N ALA A 422 -5.14 -9.86 3.77
CA ALA A 422 -6.27 -8.94 3.97
C ALA A 422 -7.08 -9.21 5.25
N GLN A 423 -6.99 -10.40 5.83
CA GLN A 423 -7.61 -10.70 7.12
C GLN A 423 -6.90 -10.02 8.30
N PHE A 424 -5.64 -9.59 8.12
CA PHE A 424 -4.82 -8.99 9.18
C PHE A 424 -4.61 -7.49 9.01
N ILE A 425 -4.47 -7.01 7.76
CA ILE A 425 -4.05 -5.64 7.42
C ILE A 425 -4.74 -5.11 6.15
N GLY A 426 -4.45 -3.87 5.78
CA GLY A 426 -4.82 -3.29 4.48
C GLY A 426 -6.13 -2.50 4.47
N SER A 427 -6.84 -2.41 5.59
CA SER A 427 -8.05 -1.57 5.70
C SER A 427 -8.36 -1.19 7.15
N VAL A 428 -9.23 -0.20 7.32
CA VAL A 428 -9.74 0.22 8.62
C VAL A 428 -10.99 -0.58 8.94
N GLU A 429 -10.80 -1.80 9.47
CA GLU A 429 -11.87 -2.74 9.80
C GLU A 429 -11.61 -3.41 11.15
N VAL A 430 -12.70 -3.67 11.90
CA VAL A 430 -12.61 -4.34 13.21
C VAL A 430 -11.96 -5.72 13.09
N GLY A 431 -11.06 -6.03 14.01
CA GLY A 431 -10.29 -7.28 14.09
C GLY A 431 -8.95 -7.25 13.35
N LYS A 432 -8.68 -6.24 12.54
CA LYS A 432 -7.38 -6.07 11.88
C LYS A 432 -6.37 -5.38 12.79
N LEU A 433 -5.09 -5.60 12.48
CA LEU A 433 -3.99 -4.91 13.15
C LEU A 433 -4.16 -3.40 12.98
N ALA A 434 -4.01 -2.66 14.07
CA ALA A 434 -4.12 -1.20 14.06
C ALA A 434 -2.88 -0.55 13.44
N ASP A 435 -2.66 -0.85 12.15
CA ASP A 435 -1.67 -0.23 11.28
C ASP A 435 -2.34 0.95 10.58
N LEU A 436 -2.17 2.14 11.14
CA LEU A 436 -2.94 3.32 10.77
C LEU A 436 -2.02 4.51 10.51
N VAL A 437 -2.43 5.39 9.62
CA VAL A 437 -1.71 6.63 9.29
C VAL A 437 -2.64 7.82 9.44
N LEU A 438 -2.19 8.80 10.21
CA LEU A 438 -2.85 10.09 10.35
C LEU A 438 -2.18 11.13 9.45
N TRP A 439 -3.01 11.92 8.78
CA TRP A 439 -2.58 12.95 7.84
C TRP A 439 -3.25 14.28 8.14
N ARG A 440 -2.49 15.37 8.14
CA ARG A 440 -3.12 16.69 7.98
C ARG A 440 -3.68 16.79 6.56
N PRO A 441 -4.90 17.27 6.36
CA PRO A 441 -5.47 17.40 5.01
C PRO A 441 -4.58 18.15 4.02
N ALA A 442 -3.88 19.20 4.48
CA ALA A 442 -2.95 19.98 3.66
C ALA A 442 -1.72 19.20 3.17
N PHE A 443 -1.34 18.10 3.85
CA PHE A 443 -0.18 17.25 3.54
C PHE A 443 -0.57 15.82 3.21
N PHE A 444 -1.85 15.57 2.96
CA PHE A 444 -2.36 14.26 2.63
C PHE A 444 -1.62 13.66 1.43
N GLY A 445 -1.14 12.42 1.59
CA GLY A 445 -0.40 11.71 0.56
C GLY A 445 1.06 12.16 0.36
N ALA A 446 1.45 13.30 0.93
CA ALA A 446 2.82 13.81 0.84
C ALA A 446 3.64 13.51 2.10
N LYS A 447 3.10 13.81 3.28
CA LYS A 447 3.80 13.68 4.55
C LYS A 447 2.83 13.30 5.67
N PRO A 448 2.95 12.09 6.26
CA PRO A 448 2.15 11.70 7.42
C PRO A 448 2.35 12.64 8.61
N GLU A 449 1.33 12.81 9.43
CA GLU A 449 1.47 13.40 10.77
C GLU A 449 2.01 12.35 11.74
N MET A 450 1.46 11.13 11.66
CA MET A 450 1.78 10.03 12.57
C MET A 450 1.52 8.68 11.89
N VAL A 451 2.40 7.70 12.15
CA VAL A 451 2.23 6.30 11.73
C VAL A 451 2.14 5.43 12.98
N ILE A 452 1.06 4.70 13.07
CA ILE A 452 0.74 3.79 14.18
C ILE A 452 0.92 2.36 13.68
N LYS A 453 1.65 1.56 14.44
CA LYS A 453 1.90 0.14 14.19
C LYS A 453 1.30 -0.68 15.31
N GLY A 454 0.35 -1.57 14.99
CA GLY A 454 -0.27 -2.41 16.01
C GLY A 454 -0.74 -1.61 17.23
N GLY A 455 -1.30 -0.41 17.00
CA GLY A 455 -1.80 0.46 18.06
C GLY A 455 -0.73 1.29 18.81
N VAL A 456 0.55 1.19 18.45
CA VAL A 456 1.63 1.94 19.07
C VAL A 456 2.21 2.95 18.08
N ILE A 457 2.45 4.20 18.51
CA ILE A 457 3.05 5.24 17.66
C ILE A 457 4.49 4.83 17.33
N ALA A 458 4.74 4.52 16.05
CA ALA A 458 6.04 4.08 15.57
C ALA A 458 6.84 5.20 14.90
N TRP A 459 6.15 6.15 14.22
CA TRP A 459 6.79 7.28 13.52
C TRP A 459 5.89 8.51 13.60
N SER A 460 6.47 9.69 13.79
CA SER A 460 5.68 10.93 13.83
C SER A 460 6.54 12.13 13.48
N GLN A 461 5.87 13.19 13.00
CA GLN A 461 6.50 14.50 12.89
C GLN A 461 6.85 15.02 14.27
N MET A 462 8.10 15.46 14.46
CA MET A 462 8.61 15.97 15.71
C MET A 462 9.66 17.04 15.44
N GLY A 463 9.61 18.12 16.20
CA GLY A 463 10.63 19.18 16.21
C GLY A 463 11.92 18.75 16.92
N ASP A 464 12.67 19.73 17.41
CA ASP A 464 13.89 19.47 18.17
C ASP A 464 13.57 18.70 19.46
N PRO A 465 14.14 17.49 19.68
CA PRO A 465 13.88 16.71 20.88
C PRO A 465 14.36 17.35 22.18
N ASN A 466 15.28 18.32 22.11
CA ASN A 466 15.77 19.06 23.26
C ASN A 466 14.99 20.35 23.55
N ALA A 467 13.97 20.66 22.75
CA ALA A 467 13.16 21.86 22.99
C ALA A 467 12.16 21.66 24.14
N SER A 468 11.71 22.76 24.72
CA SER A 468 10.70 22.74 25.81
C SER A 468 9.30 22.34 25.34
N ILE A 469 9.05 22.36 24.03
CA ILE A 469 7.80 21.91 23.36
C ILE A 469 8.17 21.14 22.08
N PRO A 470 7.28 20.28 21.53
CA PRO A 470 7.63 19.40 20.39
C PRO A 470 7.59 20.09 19.01
N THR A 471 7.34 21.38 18.93
CA THR A 471 7.06 22.10 17.67
C THR A 471 8.21 22.93 17.07
N PRO A 472 9.36 23.23 17.75
CA PRO A 472 10.41 24.00 17.11
C PRO A 472 11.02 23.33 15.88
N GLN A 473 11.31 24.12 14.85
CA GLN A 473 11.95 23.69 13.62
C GLN A 473 13.38 23.15 13.83
N PRO A 474 13.85 22.18 13.05
CA PRO A 474 13.13 21.53 11.95
C PRO A 474 12.20 20.43 12.44
N VAL A 475 10.94 20.47 11.98
CA VAL A 475 9.98 19.40 12.22
C VAL A 475 10.11 18.37 11.11
N ILE A 476 10.54 17.16 11.46
CA ILE A 476 10.77 16.06 10.52
C ILE A 476 10.10 14.78 11.03
N MET A 477 9.95 13.80 10.14
CA MET A 477 9.52 12.44 10.52
C MET A 477 10.62 11.78 11.36
N ARG A 478 10.27 11.35 12.57
CA ARG A 478 11.21 10.71 13.52
C ARG A 478 10.65 9.39 14.03
N PRO A 479 11.52 8.40 14.34
CA PRO A 479 11.11 7.19 15.03
C PRO A 479 10.61 7.52 16.46
N MET A 480 9.50 6.89 16.85
CA MET A 480 8.89 6.97 18.17
C MET A 480 9.06 5.63 18.91
N PHE A 481 8.59 5.54 20.15
CA PHE A 481 8.80 4.37 21.01
C PHE A 481 8.34 3.05 20.38
N GLY A 482 7.31 3.06 19.51
CA GLY A 482 6.87 1.88 18.77
C GLY A 482 7.89 1.33 17.77
N ALA A 483 8.97 2.08 17.47
CA ALA A 483 10.06 1.65 16.57
C ALA A 483 11.32 1.18 17.33
N PHE A 484 11.34 1.22 18.67
CA PHE A 484 12.54 0.93 19.43
C PHE A 484 12.46 -0.36 20.27
N GLY A 485 13.64 -0.91 20.55
CA GLY A 485 13.79 -2.06 21.41
C GLY A 485 13.04 -3.29 20.89
N ARG A 486 12.17 -3.86 21.72
CA ARG A 486 11.33 -5.01 21.37
C ARG A 486 9.92 -4.64 20.92
N ALA A 487 9.57 -3.35 20.87
CA ALA A 487 8.24 -2.91 20.43
C ALA A 487 7.87 -3.40 19.02
N PRO A 488 8.77 -3.41 18.02
CA PRO A 488 8.47 -3.97 16.70
C PRO A 488 8.03 -5.44 16.72
N GLY A 489 8.54 -6.23 17.65
CA GLY A 489 8.10 -7.62 17.84
C GLY A 489 6.64 -7.75 18.25
N GLY A 490 6.16 -6.83 19.11
CA GLY A 490 4.77 -6.83 19.59
C GLY A 490 3.77 -6.16 18.64
N ASN A 491 4.22 -5.24 17.77
CA ASN A 491 3.34 -4.41 16.96
C ASN A 491 3.38 -4.72 15.45
N SER A 492 4.16 -5.70 15.02
CA SER A 492 4.35 -6.03 13.60
C SER A 492 4.28 -7.53 13.33
N ILE A 493 4.05 -7.89 12.07
CA ILE A 493 3.87 -9.27 11.63
C ILE A 493 5.03 -9.68 10.70
N ALA A 494 5.56 -10.88 10.92
CA ALA A 494 6.33 -11.64 9.94
C ALA A 494 5.36 -12.59 9.22
N PHE A 495 5.08 -12.30 7.95
CA PHE A 495 4.23 -13.15 7.13
C PHE A 495 5.03 -14.31 6.57
N VAL A 496 4.45 -15.51 6.65
CA VAL A 496 5.04 -16.76 6.15
C VAL A 496 3.98 -17.57 5.39
N SER A 497 4.40 -18.67 4.74
CA SER A 497 3.45 -19.62 4.16
C SER A 497 2.69 -20.40 5.22
N GLN A 498 1.55 -20.97 4.86
CA GLN A 498 0.81 -21.89 5.73
C GLN A 498 1.66 -23.12 6.10
N LEU A 499 2.41 -23.66 5.13
CA LEU A 499 3.29 -24.81 5.35
C LEU A 499 4.36 -24.51 6.41
N CYS A 500 5.01 -23.35 6.32
CA CYS A 500 6.01 -22.90 7.29
C CYS A 500 5.43 -22.81 8.71
N LYS A 501 4.26 -22.18 8.86
CA LYS A 501 3.58 -22.01 10.16
C LYS A 501 3.11 -23.35 10.74
N GLN A 502 2.52 -24.23 9.92
CA GLN A 502 2.04 -25.54 10.36
C GLN A 502 3.17 -26.47 10.83
N GLN A 503 4.35 -26.36 10.23
CA GLN A 503 5.52 -27.16 10.61
C GLN A 503 6.35 -26.54 11.73
N GLY A 504 5.99 -25.34 12.22
CA GLY A 504 6.72 -24.64 13.26
C GLY A 504 8.12 -24.16 12.83
N THR A 505 8.35 -24.02 11.52
CA THR A 505 9.69 -23.67 11.00
C THR A 505 10.07 -22.23 11.37
N ALA A 506 9.16 -21.28 11.25
CA ALA A 506 9.42 -19.87 11.58
C ALA A 506 9.57 -19.67 13.09
N GLU A 507 8.84 -20.40 13.91
CA GLU A 507 8.98 -20.40 15.37
C GLU A 507 10.40 -20.81 15.81
N ALA A 508 11.00 -21.77 15.08
CA ALA A 508 12.38 -22.20 15.35
C ALA A 508 13.44 -21.13 14.97
N TYR A 509 13.05 -20.07 14.26
CA TYR A 509 13.97 -18.95 13.95
C TYR A 509 14.15 -17.97 15.11
N GLY A 510 13.32 -18.06 16.16
CA GLY A 510 13.41 -17.21 17.34
C GLY A 510 12.99 -15.76 17.09
N LEU A 511 12.05 -15.55 16.19
CA LEU A 511 11.50 -14.22 15.89
C LEU A 511 10.71 -13.68 17.07
N THR A 512 10.77 -12.37 17.27
CA THR A 512 9.94 -11.66 18.26
C THR A 512 8.63 -11.16 17.66
N LYS A 513 8.58 -10.95 16.33
CA LYS A 513 7.36 -10.59 15.62
C LYS A 513 6.32 -11.69 15.68
N ARG A 514 5.06 -11.28 15.69
CA ARG A 514 3.93 -12.18 15.46
C ARG A 514 4.09 -12.86 14.10
N ILE A 515 4.02 -14.18 14.07
CA ILE A 515 4.11 -14.98 12.84
C ILE A 515 2.70 -15.29 12.36
N GLU A 516 2.35 -14.85 11.14
CA GLU A 516 1.07 -15.13 10.53
C GLU A 516 1.23 -15.72 9.14
N ALA A 517 0.34 -16.67 8.81
CA ALA A 517 0.33 -17.29 7.49
C ALA A 517 -0.52 -16.50 6.50
N VAL A 518 -0.06 -16.40 5.26
CA VAL A 518 -0.87 -15.89 4.15
C VAL A 518 -1.93 -16.91 3.74
N HIS A 519 -3.10 -16.44 3.28
CA HIS A 519 -4.23 -17.28 2.91
C HIS A 519 -5.00 -16.77 1.71
N GLY A 520 -5.51 -17.67 0.88
CA GLY A 520 -6.42 -17.33 -0.22
C GLY A 520 -5.73 -16.68 -1.41
N CYS A 521 -4.41 -16.85 -1.55
CA CYS A 521 -3.64 -16.26 -2.65
C CYS A 521 -4.04 -16.84 -4.02
N ARG A 522 -4.54 -18.07 -4.07
CA ARG A 522 -4.84 -18.79 -5.31
C ARG A 522 -6.31 -18.80 -5.68
N SER A 523 -7.20 -18.41 -4.77
CA SER A 523 -8.66 -18.41 -4.96
C SER A 523 -9.23 -17.07 -5.40
N ILE A 524 -8.39 -16.05 -5.58
CA ILE A 524 -8.80 -14.70 -5.99
C ILE A 524 -8.54 -14.46 -7.47
N GLY A 525 -9.27 -13.50 -8.02
CA GLY A 525 -9.05 -12.94 -9.34
C GLY A 525 -9.33 -11.44 -9.33
N LYS A 526 -9.28 -10.83 -10.49
CA LYS A 526 -9.48 -9.38 -10.62
C LYS A 526 -10.82 -8.90 -10.06
N LYS A 527 -11.88 -9.71 -10.17
CA LYS A 527 -13.22 -9.43 -9.61
C LYS A 527 -13.24 -9.17 -8.09
N ASP A 528 -12.24 -9.68 -7.37
CA ASP A 528 -12.16 -9.58 -5.91
C ASP A 528 -11.46 -8.29 -5.46
N LEU A 529 -10.74 -7.62 -6.36
CA LEU A 529 -10.00 -6.39 -6.08
C LEU A 529 -10.95 -5.19 -5.97
N LYS A 530 -10.83 -4.47 -4.87
CA LYS A 530 -11.77 -3.40 -4.51
C LYS A 530 -11.60 -2.19 -5.43
N TRP A 531 -12.70 -1.77 -6.06
CA TRP A 531 -12.79 -0.62 -6.96
C TRP A 531 -11.88 -0.67 -8.21
N ASN A 532 -11.15 -1.79 -8.41
CA ASN A 532 -10.11 -1.96 -9.43
C ASN A 532 -10.21 -3.33 -10.11
N ASN A 533 -11.40 -3.66 -10.56
CA ASN A 533 -11.77 -4.96 -11.11
C ASN A 533 -12.16 -4.91 -12.61
N ALA A 534 -11.86 -3.83 -13.30
CA ALA A 534 -12.16 -3.70 -14.71
C ALA A 534 -11.26 -4.61 -15.56
N THR A 535 -11.86 -5.26 -16.58
CA THR A 535 -11.18 -6.16 -17.51
C THR A 535 -11.46 -5.75 -18.95
N PRO A 536 -11.01 -4.56 -19.39
CA PRO A 536 -11.22 -4.11 -20.77
C PRO A 536 -10.43 -4.98 -21.74
N LYS A 537 -10.91 -5.11 -22.96
CA LYS A 537 -10.13 -5.72 -24.04
C LYS A 537 -9.08 -4.73 -24.52
N ILE A 538 -7.84 -4.97 -24.12
CA ILE A 538 -6.71 -4.11 -24.46
C ILE A 538 -6.02 -4.64 -25.72
N THR A 539 -5.69 -3.74 -26.66
CA THR A 539 -4.86 -4.03 -27.82
C THR A 539 -3.78 -2.97 -27.97
N VAL A 540 -2.66 -3.37 -28.53
CA VAL A 540 -1.52 -2.49 -28.83
C VAL A 540 -1.16 -2.67 -30.30
N ASP A 541 -1.06 -1.57 -31.01
CA ASP A 541 -0.54 -1.58 -32.37
C ASP A 541 0.98 -1.76 -32.36
N PRO A 542 1.52 -2.79 -33.03
CA PRO A 542 2.95 -3.09 -32.93
C PRO A 542 3.87 -2.10 -33.69
N GLU A 543 3.31 -1.26 -34.56
CA GLU A 543 4.08 -0.27 -35.32
C GLU A 543 4.04 1.11 -34.65
N THR A 544 2.87 1.53 -34.19
CA THR A 544 2.64 2.86 -33.60
C THR A 544 2.68 2.87 -32.09
N TYR A 545 2.58 1.70 -31.45
CA TYR A 545 2.44 1.50 -29.99
C TYR A 545 1.13 2.07 -29.43
N GLU A 546 0.20 2.50 -30.26
CA GLU A 546 -1.11 2.97 -29.81
C GLU A 546 -1.82 1.88 -29.00
N VAL A 547 -2.29 2.25 -27.84
CA VAL A 547 -3.03 1.37 -26.93
C VAL A 547 -4.51 1.70 -27.00
N THR A 548 -5.33 0.68 -27.19
CA THR A 548 -6.80 0.83 -27.10
C THR A 548 -7.38 -0.06 -26.01
N ALA A 549 -8.49 0.37 -25.41
CA ALA A 549 -9.30 -0.43 -24.48
C ALA A 549 -10.75 -0.41 -24.98
N ASP A 550 -11.32 -1.59 -25.24
CA ASP A 550 -12.67 -1.75 -25.81
C ASP A 550 -12.88 -0.95 -27.10
N GLY A 551 -11.79 -0.71 -27.86
CA GLY A 551 -11.78 0.04 -29.12
C GLY A 551 -11.60 1.56 -28.96
N GLU A 552 -11.50 2.07 -27.75
CA GLU A 552 -11.18 3.49 -27.48
C GLU A 552 -9.68 3.68 -27.30
N SER A 553 -9.08 4.66 -27.98
CA SER A 553 -7.66 5.00 -27.85
C SER A 553 -7.36 5.58 -26.47
N LEU A 554 -6.30 5.09 -25.83
CA LEU A 554 -5.87 5.51 -24.50
C LEU A 554 -4.67 6.46 -24.59
N THR A 555 -4.95 7.74 -24.76
CA THR A 555 -3.93 8.79 -24.82
C THR A 555 -4.17 9.85 -23.75
N CYS A 556 -3.09 10.38 -23.16
CA CYS A 556 -3.15 11.53 -22.25
C CYS A 556 -1.87 12.36 -22.37
N GLU A 557 -1.99 13.66 -22.06
CA GLU A 557 -0.85 14.56 -22.10
C GLU A 557 0.10 14.33 -20.91
N PRO A 558 1.43 14.42 -21.11
CA PRO A 558 2.38 14.40 -20.02
C PRO A 558 2.18 15.60 -19.09
N ALA A 559 2.21 15.39 -17.78
CA ALA A 559 2.07 16.45 -16.82
C ALA A 559 3.34 17.33 -16.77
N ARG A 560 3.15 18.65 -16.69
CA ARG A 560 4.24 19.63 -16.52
C ARG A 560 4.43 20.05 -15.07
N VAL A 561 3.39 19.91 -14.25
CA VAL A 561 3.38 20.27 -12.82
C VAL A 561 2.67 19.16 -12.07
N LEU A 562 3.26 18.73 -10.98
CA LEU A 562 2.69 17.76 -10.05
C LEU A 562 2.41 18.41 -8.70
N PRO A 563 1.31 18.05 -8.03
CA PRO A 563 1.06 18.40 -6.63
C PRO A 563 1.90 17.54 -5.69
N LEU A 564 1.75 17.75 -4.39
CA LEU A 564 2.33 16.95 -3.31
C LEU A 564 3.86 16.95 -3.28
N ALA A 565 4.48 18.08 -3.60
CA ALA A 565 5.93 18.26 -3.55
C ALA A 565 6.47 18.49 -2.12
N GLN A 566 5.59 18.71 -1.14
CA GLN A 566 5.94 19.09 0.23
C GLN A 566 6.74 18.02 1.00
N ARG A 567 6.81 16.79 0.50
CA ARG A 567 7.63 15.75 1.09
C ARG A 567 9.12 16.14 1.21
N TYR A 568 9.60 16.92 0.25
CA TYR A 568 11.01 17.31 0.16
C TYR A 568 11.32 18.67 0.83
N PHE A 569 10.33 19.30 1.44
CA PHE A 569 10.50 20.55 2.18
C PHE A 569 10.47 20.31 3.69
N LEU A 570 11.29 21.06 4.42
CA LEU A 570 11.44 20.93 5.88
C LEU A 570 10.41 21.71 6.70
N PHE A 571 9.50 22.38 6.06
CA PHE A 571 8.52 23.27 6.69
C PHE A 571 7.11 23.08 6.15
#